data_aa144c4636b2e04c0cc9fa5b645e1d31
#
_entry.id   aa144c4636b2e04c0cc9fa5b645e1d31
#
_cell.length_a   1.000
_cell.length_b   1.000
_cell.length_c   1.000
_cell.angle_alpha   90.00
_cell.angle_beta   90.00
_cell.angle_gamma   90.00
#
_symmetry.space_group_name_H-M   'P 1'
#
loop_
_entity.id
_entity.type
_entity.pdbx_description
1 polymer ?
#
loop_
_entity_poly.entity_id
_entity_poly.type
_entity_poly.pdbx_seq_one_letter_code
_entity_poly.pdbx_strand_id
1 'polypeptide(L)'
;MKVVVVGGGKVGFYLSATLLEHGHEPVLIERDHKKCQRIANLLDLQVICGDGSSLDALQSADLAHADALASVTGTDEDNLIICELAKRHFKVPRTVARVNNPKNAERLGVDIAVSSTDSLARIIEREVDTPAIRQLMHLNRGTNSLLELTLPKDFRHNGETLMALPLPEESIVMTITRGGEMTIPRGSARLFAGGRL
;
A
#
# COMPACT_ATOMS: atom_id res chain seq x y z
N MET A 1 13.73 -10.48 -5.67
CA MET A 1 12.96 -11.20 -4.62
C MET A 1 11.93 -12.08 -5.33
N LYS A 2 11.81 -13.33 -4.87
CA LYS A 2 10.75 -14.24 -5.33
C LYS A 2 9.46 -13.97 -4.53
N VAL A 3 8.36 -13.65 -5.21
CA VAL A 3 7.08 -13.32 -4.57
C VAL A 3 5.98 -14.21 -5.16
N VAL A 4 5.33 -15.01 -4.32
CA VAL A 4 4.17 -15.79 -4.76
C VAL A 4 2.91 -14.96 -4.57
N VAL A 5 2.16 -14.77 -5.67
CA VAL A 5 0.88 -14.04 -5.69
C VAL A 5 -0.25 -15.04 -5.89
N VAL A 6 -1.20 -15.11 -4.97
CA VAL A 6 -2.35 -15.98 -5.06
C VAL A 6 -3.61 -15.19 -5.40
N GLY A 7 -4.20 -15.52 -6.55
CA GLY A 7 -5.37 -14.85 -7.12
C GLY A 7 -5.04 -13.99 -8.34
N GLY A 8 -5.44 -14.43 -9.52
CA GLY A 8 -5.24 -13.74 -10.82
C GLY A 8 -6.35 -12.75 -11.18
N GLY A 9 -7.07 -12.21 -10.19
CA GLY A 9 -8.01 -11.12 -10.37
C GLY A 9 -7.32 -9.81 -10.74
N LYS A 10 -8.08 -8.69 -10.77
CA LYS A 10 -7.51 -7.37 -11.10
C LYS A 10 -6.30 -7.02 -10.21
N VAL A 11 -6.45 -7.18 -8.89
CA VAL A 11 -5.38 -6.83 -7.94
C VAL A 11 -4.14 -7.68 -8.17
N GLY A 12 -4.29 -9.02 -8.26
CA GLY A 12 -3.14 -9.90 -8.45
C GLY A 12 -2.44 -9.71 -9.79
N PHE A 13 -3.19 -9.46 -10.87
CA PHE A 13 -2.61 -9.14 -12.18
C PHE A 13 -1.75 -7.88 -12.12
N TYR A 14 -2.30 -6.77 -11.62
CA TYR A 14 -1.55 -5.51 -11.51
C TYR A 14 -0.38 -5.60 -10.53
N LEU A 15 -0.56 -6.30 -9.41
CA LEU A 15 0.54 -6.53 -8.46
C LEU A 15 1.69 -7.30 -9.12
N SER A 16 1.37 -8.38 -9.86
CA SER A 16 2.40 -9.17 -10.56
C SER A 16 3.12 -8.35 -11.64
N ALA A 17 2.39 -7.54 -12.42
CA ALA A 17 2.99 -6.64 -13.39
C ALA A 17 3.95 -5.63 -12.74
N THR A 18 3.50 -4.98 -11.67
CA THR A 18 4.33 -4.02 -10.91
C THR A 18 5.57 -4.66 -10.30
N LEU A 19 5.44 -5.88 -9.79
CA LEU A 19 6.59 -6.63 -9.26
C LEU A 19 7.63 -6.93 -10.35
N LEU A 20 7.19 -7.32 -11.56
CA LEU A 20 8.07 -7.50 -12.71
C LEU A 20 8.79 -6.20 -13.10
N GLU A 21 8.05 -5.09 -13.18
CA GLU A 21 8.63 -3.77 -13.51
C GLU A 21 9.72 -3.35 -12.52
N HIS A 22 9.59 -3.75 -11.25
CA HIS A 22 10.58 -3.48 -10.21
C HIS A 22 11.69 -4.53 -10.12
N GLY A 23 11.78 -5.47 -11.07
CA GLY A 23 12.84 -6.48 -11.11
C GLY A 23 12.69 -7.59 -10.07
N HIS A 24 11.47 -7.86 -9.62
CA HIS A 24 11.15 -9.02 -8.79
C HIS A 24 10.73 -10.21 -9.65
N GLU A 25 10.66 -11.39 -9.06
CA GLU A 25 10.30 -12.65 -9.69
C GLU A 25 8.94 -13.13 -9.15
N PRO A 26 7.80 -12.62 -9.67
CA PRO A 26 6.50 -13.09 -9.25
C PRO A 26 6.18 -14.45 -9.85
N VAL A 27 5.57 -15.32 -9.02
CA VAL A 27 4.90 -16.56 -9.44
C VAL A 27 3.43 -16.41 -9.09
N LEU A 28 2.53 -16.59 -10.05
CA LEU A 28 1.10 -16.38 -9.84
C LEU A 28 0.36 -17.70 -9.78
N ILE A 29 -0.50 -17.88 -8.76
CA ILE A 29 -1.43 -19.01 -8.64
C ILE A 29 -2.85 -18.50 -8.90
N GLU A 30 -3.56 -19.13 -9.84
CA GLU A 30 -4.95 -18.81 -10.17
C GLU A 30 -5.72 -20.11 -10.47
N ARG A 31 -6.96 -20.22 -9.99
CA ARG A 31 -7.77 -21.43 -10.17
C ARG A 31 -8.52 -21.48 -11.50
N ASP A 32 -8.83 -20.34 -12.08
CA ASP A 32 -9.55 -20.21 -13.34
C ASP A 32 -8.59 -20.40 -14.52
N HIS A 33 -8.79 -21.48 -15.27
CA HIS A 33 -7.93 -21.86 -16.40
C HIS A 33 -7.87 -20.79 -17.51
N LYS A 34 -8.98 -20.09 -17.76
CA LYS A 34 -9.01 -19.01 -18.77
C LYS A 34 -8.19 -17.81 -18.32
N LYS A 35 -8.26 -17.49 -17.02
CA LYS A 35 -7.42 -16.42 -16.47
C LYS A 35 -5.95 -16.80 -16.46
N CYS A 36 -5.60 -18.06 -16.13
CA CYS A 36 -4.22 -18.54 -16.20
C CYS A 36 -3.64 -18.33 -17.60
N GLN A 37 -4.32 -18.77 -18.65
CA GLN A 37 -3.88 -18.61 -20.03
C GLN A 37 -3.75 -17.13 -20.42
N ARG A 38 -4.73 -16.31 -20.05
CA ARG A 38 -4.69 -14.88 -20.34
C ARG A 38 -3.50 -14.19 -19.68
N ILE A 39 -3.23 -14.50 -18.42
CA ILE A 39 -2.13 -13.90 -17.68
C ILE A 39 -0.79 -14.32 -18.25
N ALA A 40 -0.61 -15.63 -18.52
CA ALA A 40 0.61 -16.17 -19.12
C ALA A 40 0.91 -15.58 -20.52
N ASN A 41 -0.12 -15.16 -21.27
CA ASN A 41 0.04 -14.50 -22.56
C ASN A 41 0.39 -13.01 -22.45
N LEU A 42 0.10 -12.38 -21.33
CA LEU A 42 0.26 -10.92 -21.14
C LEU A 42 1.49 -10.54 -20.29
N LEU A 43 1.92 -11.42 -19.40
CA LEU A 43 3.01 -11.20 -18.49
C LEU A 43 4.04 -12.31 -18.62
N ASP A 44 5.31 -11.94 -18.63
CA ASP A 44 6.43 -12.90 -18.64
C ASP A 44 6.70 -13.39 -17.21
N LEU A 45 5.84 -14.28 -16.72
CA LEU A 45 5.95 -14.88 -15.38
C LEU A 45 5.41 -16.31 -15.36
N GLN A 46 5.82 -17.08 -14.37
CA GLN A 46 5.28 -18.41 -14.12
C GLN A 46 3.86 -18.30 -13.57
N VAL A 47 2.91 -19.00 -14.23
CA VAL A 47 1.52 -19.13 -13.79
C VAL A 47 1.24 -20.58 -13.42
N ILE A 48 0.83 -20.81 -12.19
CA ILE A 48 0.35 -22.10 -11.68
C ILE A 48 -1.16 -22.11 -11.72
N CYS A 49 -1.75 -23.01 -12.50
CA CYS A 49 -3.18 -23.16 -12.57
C CYS A 49 -3.65 -24.14 -11.51
N GLY A 50 -4.22 -23.64 -10.42
CA GLY A 50 -4.62 -24.44 -9.27
C GLY A 50 -5.26 -23.64 -8.16
N ASP A 51 -5.76 -24.35 -7.17
CA ASP A 51 -6.33 -23.76 -5.97
C ASP A 51 -5.20 -23.32 -5.02
N GLY A 52 -5.13 -22.03 -4.71
CA GLY A 52 -4.12 -21.47 -3.83
C GLY A 52 -4.20 -21.93 -2.37
N SER A 53 -5.30 -22.55 -1.95
CA SER A 53 -5.42 -23.19 -0.64
C SER A 53 -4.92 -24.64 -0.63
N SER A 54 -4.55 -25.19 -1.80
CA SER A 54 -3.97 -26.53 -1.92
C SER A 54 -2.46 -26.50 -1.66
N LEU A 55 -1.97 -27.41 -0.83
CA LEU A 55 -0.54 -27.58 -0.59
C LEU A 55 0.23 -27.90 -1.88
N ASP A 56 -0.37 -28.67 -2.80
CA ASP A 56 0.26 -29.05 -4.07
C ASP A 56 0.49 -27.83 -4.97
N ALA A 57 -0.49 -26.92 -5.06
CA ALA A 57 -0.35 -25.68 -5.83
C ALA A 57 0.72 -24.75 -5.23
N LEU A 58 0.73 -24.62 -3.91
CA LEU A 58 1.74 -23.83 -3.18
C LEU A 58 3.15 -24.43 -3.34
N GLN A 59 3.25 -25.75 -3.31
CA GLN A 59 4.51 -26.46 -3.54
C GLN A 59 4.97 -26.30 -4.99
N SER A 60 4.06 -26.39 -5.96
CA SER A 60 4.36 -26.17 -7.39
C SER A 60 4.86 -24.77 -7.70
N ALA A 61 4.44 -23.78 -6.90
CA ALA A 61 4.96 -22.41 -6.94
C ALA A 61 6.33 -22.25 -6.24
N ASP A 62 6.88 -23.33 -5.70
CA ASP A 62 8.11 -23.36 -4.93
C ASP A 62 8.09 -22.33 -3.78
N LEU A 63 6.98 -22.34 -3.03
CA LEU A 63 6.71 -21.38 -1.97
C LEU A 63 7.74 -21.45 -0.82
N ALA A 64 8.36 -22.61 -0.61
CA ALA A 64 9.39 -22.79 0.41
C ALA A 64 10.63 -21.89 0.21
N HIS A 65 10.89 -21.48 -1.03
CA HIS A 65 12.01 -20.60 -1.37
C HIS A 65 11.54 -19.17 -1.73
N ALA A 66 10.29 -18.82 -1.41
CA ALA A 66 9.79 -17.47 -1.65
C ALA A 66 10.15 -16.51 -0.50
N ASP A 67 10.50 -15.29 -0.85
CA ASP A 67 10.74 -14.19 0.11
C ASP A 67 9.44 -13.65 0.70
N ALA A 68 8.34 -13.71 -0.07
CA ALA A 68 7.02 -13.26 0.36
C ALA A 68 5.89 -13.98 -0.36
N LEU A 69 4.71 -13.98 0.29
CA LEU A 69 3.44 -14.38 -0.32
C LEU A 69 2.43 -13.25 -0.19
N ALA A 70 1.72 -12.95 -1.29
CA ALA A 70 0.59 -12.03 -1.31
C ALA A 70 -0.68 -12.78 -1.72
N SER A 71 -1.63 -12.94 -0.79
CA SER A 71 -2.93 -13.56 -1.07
C SER A 71 -3.99 -12.48 -1.32
N VAL A 72 -4.49 -12.43 -2.56
CA VAL A 72 -5.38 -11.37 -3.07
C VAL A 72 -6.58 -11.95 -3.82
N THR A 73 -7.08 -13.09 -3.35
CA THR A 73 -8.28 -13.75 -3.88
C THR A 73 -9.57 -12.93 -3.62
N GLY A 74 -10.72 -13.47 -3.97
CA GLY A 74 -12.01 -12.80 -3.81
C GLY A 74 -12.56 -12.79 -2.38
N THR A 75 -12.11 -13.68 -1.51
CA THR A 75 -12.66 -13.90 -0.15
C THR A 75 -11.59 -13.69 0.93
N ASP A 76 -11.97 -13.12 2.07
CA ASP A 76 -11.06 -12.89 3.19
C ASP A 76 -10.60 -14.22 3.79
N GLU A 77 -11.52 -15.20 3.87
CA GLU A 77 -11.27 -16.51 4.44
C GLU A 77 -10.18 -17.25 3.67
N ASP A 78 -10.27 -17.29 2.33
CA ASP A 78 -9.24 -17.93 1.49
C ASP A 78 -7.89 -17.23 1.68
N ASN A 79 -7.88 -15.88 1.69
CA ASN A 79 -6.64 -15.12 1.82
C ASN A 79 -5.94 -15.38 3.16
N LEU A 80 -6.71 -15.48 4.24
CA LEU A 80 -6.18 -15.75 5.56
C LEU A 80 -5.67 -17.19 5.69
N ILE A 81 -6.42 -18.17 5.20
CA ILE A 81 -6.01 -19.59 5.20
C ILE A 81 -4.73 -19.78 4.38
N ILE A 82 -4.63 -19.19 3.20
CA ILE A 82 -3.45 -19.27 2.34
C ILE A 82 -2.22 -18.70 3.06
N CYS A 83 -2.36 -17.55 3.70
CA CYS A 83 -1.27 -16.96 4.49
C CYS A 83 -0.88 -17.83 5.67
N GLU A 84 -1.84 -18.45 6.38
CA GLU A 84 -1.58 -19.36 7.48
C GLU A 84 -0.81 -20.61 7.00
N LEU A 85 -1.23 -21.22 5.88
CA LEU A 85 -0.52 -22.33 5.26
C LEU A 85 0.92 -21.96 4.88
N ALA A 86 1.10 -20.78 4.25
CA ALA A 86 2.42 -20.27 3.88
C ALA A 86 3.35 -20.13 5.10
N LYS A 87 2.83 -19.60 6.22
CA LYS A 87 3.58 -19.46 7.45
C LYS A 87 3.88 -20.79 8.12
N ARG A 88 2.87 -21.64 8.28
CA ARG A 88 3.01 -22.88 9.09
C ARG A 88 3.77 -23.97 8.36
N HIS A 89 3.45 -24.22 7.08
CA HIS A 89 4.03 -25.31 6.31
C HIS A 89 5.30 -24.93 5.57
N PHE A 90 5.32 -23.74 4.95
CA PHE A 90 6.43 -23.32 4.07
C PHE A 90 7.39 -22.33 4.73
N LYS A 91 7.06 -21.81 5.93
CA LYS A 91 7.91 -20.88 6.70
C LYS A 91 8.23 -19.59 5.93
N VAL A 92 7.32 -19.14 5.08
CA VAL A 92 7.50 -17.89 4.31
C VAL A 92 7.77 -16.72 5.23
N PRO A 93 8.83 -15.93 5.01
CA PRO A 93 9.22 -14.84 5.92
C PRO A 93 8.16 -13.76 6.05
N ARG A 94 7.47 -13.41 4.94
CA ARG A 94 6.49 -12.33 4.90
C ARG A 94 5.21 -12.75 4.18
N THR A 95 4.07 -12.55 4.84
CA THR A 95 2.75 -12.81 4.27
C THR A 95 1.90 -11.55 4.26
N VAL A 96 1.24 -11.29 3.14
CA VAL A 96 0.32 -10.17 2.95
C VAL A 96 -1.04 -10.72 2.53
N ALA A 97 -2.09 -10.39 3.25
CA ALA A 97 -3.46 -10.77 2.90
C ALA A 97 -4.28 -9.54 2.53
N ARG A 98 -4.97 -9.62 1.39
CA ARG A 98 -6.08 -8.71 1.12
C ARG A 98 -7.27 -9.11 1.99
N VAL A 99 -7.83 -8.14 2.72
CA VAL A 99 -9.02 -8.34 3.56
C VAL A 99 -10.02 -7.20 3.32
N ASN A 100 -11.30 -7.50 3.33
CA ASN A 100 -12.33 -6.47 3.29
C ASN A 100 -12.55 -5.86 4.69
N ASN A 101 -12.40 -6.70 5.74
CA ASN A 101 -12.47 -6.26 7.13
C ASN A 101 -11.14 -6.48 7.86
N PRO A 102 -10.36 -5.41 8.15
CA PRO A 102 -9.06 -5.52 8.82
C PRO A 102 -9.10 -6.21 10.19
N LYS A 103 -10.25 -6.15 10.89
CA LYS A 103 -10.41 -6.79 12.21
C LYS A 103 -10.30 -8.31 12.18
N ASN A 104 -10.49 -8.92 11.00
CA ASN A 104 -10.37 -10.38 10.84
C ASN A 104 -8.91 -10.83 10.78
N ALA A 105 -7.98 -9.95 10.44
CA ALA A 105 -6.58 -10.30 10.21
C ALA A 105 -5.76 -10.54 11.50
N GLU A 106 -6.08 -9.84 12.58
CA GLU A 106 -5.33 -9.94 13.85
C GLU A 106 -5.37 -11.33 14.50
N ARG A 107 -6.37 -12.16 14.12
CA ARG A 107 -6.60 -13.48 14.73
C ARG A 107 -5.83 -14.63 14.07
N LEU A 108 -5.29 -14.46 12.87
CA LEU A 108 -4.80 -15.58 12.04
C LEU A 108 -3.30 -15.52 11.71
N GLY A 109 -2.50 -14.70 12.38
CA GLY A 109 -1.03 -14.72 12.24
C GLY A 109 -0.51 -14.25 10.88
N VAL A 110 -1.26 -13.42 10.17
CA VAL A 110 -0.82 -12.74 8.94
C VAL A 110 0.08 -11.57 9.33
N ASP A 111 1.21 -11.40 8.65
CA ASP A 111 2.13 -10.31 8.98
C ASP A 111 1.54 -8.94 8.62
N ILE A 112 0.87 -8.85 7.46
CA ILE A 112 0.29 -7.60 6.96
C ILE A 112 -1.09 -7.89 6.35
N ALA A 113 -2.11 -7.20 6.87
CA ALA A 113 -3.44 -7.18 6.25
C ALA A 113 -3.68 -5.84 5.55
N VAL A 114 -4.11 -5.91 4.29
CA VAL A 114 -4.41 -4.73 3.48
C VAL A 114 -5.88 -4.74 3.11
N SER A 115 -6.63 -3.72 3.56
CA SER A 115 -8.00 -3.50 3.11
C SER A 115 -8.02 -2.57 1.90
N SER A 116 -8.34 -3.15 0.74
CA SER A 116 -8.52 -2.35 -0.49
C SER A 116 -9.73 -1.42 -0.39
N THR A 117 -10.80 -1.85 0.27
CA THR A 117 -12.02 -1.06 0.45
C THR A 117 -11.78 0.14 1.36
N ASP A 118 -11.14 -0.07 2.51
CA ASP A 118 -10.81 1.01 3.45
C ASP A 118 -9.80 1.99 2.81
N SER A 119 -8.78 1.47 2.12
CA SER A 119 -7.78 2.30 1.44
C SER A 119 -8.41 3.17 0.35
N LEU A 120 -9.29 2.60 -0.49
CA LEU A 120 -10.00 3.35 -1.52
C LEU A 120 -10.97 4.36 -0.93
N ALA A 121 -11.73 4.00 0.12
CA ALA A 121 -12.64 4.91 0.81
C ALA A 121 -11.89 6.14 1.35
N ARG A 122 -10.75 5.95 2.00
CA ARG A 122 -9.89 7.05 2.49
C ARG A 122 -9.32 7.91 1.37
N ILE A 123 -8.97 7.32 0.22
CA ILE A 123 -8.51 8.07 -0.94
C ILE A 123 -9.66 8.91 -1.49
N ILE A 124 -10.85 8.32 -1.68
CA ILE A 124 -12.03 9.03 -2.20
C ILE A 124 -12.47 10.12 -1.22
N GLU A 125 -12.56 9.83 0.08
CA GLU A 125 -12.86 10.81 1.12
C GLU A 125 -11.93 12.02 1.02
N ARG A 126 -10.64 11.75 0.84
CA ARG A 126 -9.59 12.78 0.70
C ARG A 126 -9.77 13.67 -0.52
N GLU A 127 -10.29 13.12 -1.62
CA GLU A 127 -10.55 13.89 -2.85
C GLU A 127 -11.90 14.64 -2.83
N VAL A 128 -12.87 14.13 -2.06
CA VAL A 128 -14.20 14.76 -1.90
C VAL A 128 -14.16 15.88 -0.86
N ASP A 129 -13.41 15.66 0.23
CA ASP A 129 -13.24 16.65 1.28
C ASP A 129 -12.04 17.54 0.97
N THR A 130 -12.19 18.86 1.15
CA THR A 130 -11.12 19.87 1.06
C THR A 130 -10.77 20.42 2.43
N PRO A 131 -10.28 19.62 3.36
CA PRO A 131 -9.88 20.10 4.67
C PRO A 131 -8.67 21.03 4.52
N ALA A 132 -8.60 22.04 5.38
CA ALA A 132 -7.41 22.89 5.49
C ALA A 132 -6.16 22.06 5.84
N ILE A 133 -6.35 20.90 6.46
CA ILE A 133 -5.31 19.93 6.83
C ILE A 133 -5.62 18.59 6.15
N ARG A 134 -4.73 18.14 5.27
CA ARG A 134 -4.84 16.86 4.58
C ARG A 134 -3.75 15.91 5.06
N GLN A 135 -4.14 14.78 5.62
CA GLN A 135 -3.19 13.74 5.99
C GLN A 135 -2.77 12.93 4.75
N LEU A 136 -1.48 12.95 4.42
CA LEU A 136 -0.92 12.26 3.26
C LEU A 136 -0.50 10.83 3.60
N MET A 137 0.18 10.63 4.74
CA MET A 137 0.74 9.34 5.12
C MET A 137 0.95 9.24 6.63
N HIS A 138 0.79 8.02 7.16
CA HIS A 138 1.32 7.64 8.46
C HIS A 138 2.71 7.05 8.32
N LEU A 139 3.64 7.48 9.15
CA LEU A 139 5.00 6.95 9.26
C LEU A 139 5.14 6.18 10.57
N ASN A 140 6.14 5.28 10.64
CA ASN A 140 6.51 4.58 11.88
C ASN A 140 5.32 3.93 12.60
N ARG A 141 4.49 3.14 11.90
CA ARG A 141 3.31 2.45 12.44
C ARG A 141 2.30 3.40 13.13
N GLY A 142 2.19 4.63 12.63
CA GLY A 142 1.19 5.59 13.08
C GLY A 142 1.63 6.56 14.18
N THR A 143 2.90 6.52 14.61
CA THR A 143 3.42 7.49 15.59
C THR A 143 3.68 8.87 14.99
N ASN A 144 4.00 8.95 13.68
CA ASN A 144 4.23 10.18 12.96
C ASN A 144 3.32 10.26 11.74
N SER A 145 3.01 11.47 11.31
CA SER A 145 2.16 11.71 10.13
C SER A 145 2.78 12.76 9.22
N LEU A 146 2.66 12.53 7.92
CA LEU A 146 2.91 13.54 6.90
C LEU A 146 1.58 14.22 6.57
N LEU A 147 1.53 15.54 6.73
CA LEU A 147 0.33 16.34 6.52
C LEU A 147 0.59 17.37 5.41
N GLU A 148 -0.42 17.64 4.61
CA GLU A 148 -0.49 18.84 3.76
C GLU A 148 -1.44 19.84 4.41
N LEU A 149 -0.97 21.05 4.63
CA LEU A 149 -1.74 22.13 5.21
C LEU A 149 -1.94 23.25 4.18
N THR A 150 -3.19 23.57 3.86
CA THR A 150 -3.50 24.75 3.05
C THR A 150 -3.75 25.94 3.95
N LEU A 151 -2.95 27.00 3.81
CA LEU A 151 -3.08 28.21 4.60
C LEU A 151 -4.37 28.96 4.22
N PRO A 152 -5.27 29.25 5.18
CA PRO A 152 -6.54 29.90 4.91
C PRO A 152 -6.34 31.35 4.42
N LYS A 153 -7.37 31.93 3.81
CA LYS A 153 -7.33 33.31 3.28
C LYS A 153 -7.13 34.36 4.39
N ASP A 154 -7.59 34.06 5.59
CA ASP A 154 -7.48 34.87 6.80
C ASP A 154 -6.30 34.47 7.68
N PHE A 155 -5.26 33.85 7.09
CA PHE A 155 -4.08 33.41 7.80
C PHE A 155 -3.40 34.54 8.58
N ARG A 156 -3.41 34.46 9.89
CA ARG A 156 -2.98 35.54 10.80
C ARG A 156 -1.50 35.92 10.66
N HIS A 157 -0.65 34.96 10.30
CA HIS A 157 0.79 35.16 10.15
C HIS A 157 1.22 35.37 8.68
N ASN A 158 0.32 35.98 7.87
CA ASN A 158 0.56 36.21 6.46
C ASN A 158 1.78 37.11 6.22
N GLY A 159 2.77 36.62 5.50
CA GLY A 159 4.04 37.31 5.23
C GLY A 159 5.11 37.14 6.30
N GLU A 160 4.81 36.47 7.42
CA GLU A 160 5.80 36.15 8.44
C GLU A 160 6.76 35.02 7.99
N THR A 161 7.93 34.97 8.61
CA THR A 161 8.92 33.93 8.35
C THR A 161 8.56 32.63 9.08
N LEU A 162 8.95 31.49 8.52
CA LEU A 162 8.74 30.18 9.13
C LEU A 162 9.33 30.11 10.56
N MET A 163 10.47 30.76 10.77
CA MET A 163 11.13 30.80 12.07
C MET A 163 10.35 31.60 13.14
N ALA A 164 9.48 32.52 12.73
CA ALA A 164 8.67 33.31 13.63
C ALA A 164 7.37 32.63 14.07
N LEU A 165 7.02 31.50 13.45
CA LEU A 165 5.78 30.76 13.74
C LEU A 165 5.93 29.89 14.97
N PRO A 166 4.89 29.81 15.82
CA PRO A 166 4.83 28.89 16.94
C PRO A 166 4.48 27.46 16.44
N LEU A 167 5.42 26.81 15.77
CA LEU A 167 5.25 25.43 15.35
C LEU A 167 5.50 24.47 16.52
N PRO A 168 4.82 23.33 16.60
CA PRO A 168 5.13 22.31 17.60
C PRO A 168 6.59 21.85 17.49
N GLU A 169 7.26 21.62 18.63
CA GLU A 169 8.68 21.27 18.68
C GLU A 169 9.03 20.01 17.87
N GLU A 170 8.11 19.04 17.79
CA GLU A 170 8.29 17.79 17.04
C GLU A 170 7.77 17.87 15.61
N SER A 171 7.67 19.08 15.03
CA SER A 171 7.21 19.26 13.66
C SER A 171 8.27 19.86 12.75
N ILE A 172 8.23 19.48 11.47
CA ILE A 172 9.10 20.01 10.43
C ILE A 172 8.29 20.38 9.18
N VAL A 173 8.53 21.55 8.63
CA VAL A 173 7.97 21.93 7.33
C VAL A 173 8.93 21.46 6.24
N MET A 174 8.51 20.49 5.45
CA MET A 174 9.33 19.89 4.39
C MET A 174 9.31 20.71 3.11
N THR A 175 8.15 21.22 2.73
CA THR A 175 7.96 21.98 1.49
C THR A 175 6.96 23.12 1.68
N ILE A 176 7.10 24.15 0.84
CA ILE A 176 6.10 25.20 0.67
C ILE A 176 5.76 25.27 -0.80
N THR A 177 4.48 25.13 -1.15
CA THR A 177 3.99 25.27 -2.53
C THR A 177 3.16 26.53 -2.64
N ARG A 178 3.47 27.37 -3.64
CA ARG A 178 2.73 28.59 -3.95
C ARG A 178 2.68 28.80 -5.46
N GLY A 179 1.48 29.05 -6.00
CA GLY A 179 1.32 29.30 -7.45
C GLY A 179 1.83 28.15 -8.34
N GLY A 180 1.85 26.91 -7.82
CA GLY A 180 2.39 25.75 -8.54
C GLY A 180 3.91 25.54 -8.37
N GLU A 181 4.63 26.47 -7.77
CA GLU A 181 6.05 26.33 -7.47
C GLU A 181 6.26 25.74 -6.06
N MET A 182 7.08 24.70 -5.98
CA MET A 182 7.45 24.04 -4.74
C MET A 182 8.86 24.46 -4.32
N THR A 183 9.01 24.84 -3.06
CA THR A 183 10.29 25.23 -2.48
C THR A 183 10.55 24.47 -1.18
N ILE A 184 11.80 24.03 -0.97
CA ILE A 184 12.24 23.51 0.33
C ILE A 184 12.56 24.70 1.20
N PRO A 185 11.78 24.95 2.30
CA PRO A 185 11.94 26.17 3.07
C PRO A 185 13.16 26.12 3.99
N ARG A 186 13.66 27.31 4.27
CA ARG A 186 14.54 27.59 5.41
C ARG A 186 13.81 28.49 6.38
N GLY A 187 14.33 28.70 7.59
CA GLY A 187 13.70 29.54 8.61
C GLY A 187 13.31 30.93 8.13
N SER A 188 14.03 31.52 7.15
CA SER A 188 13.74 32.81 6.51
C SER A 188 12.63 32.78 5.46
N ALA A 189 12.11 31.58 5.07
CA ALA A 189 11.02 31.47 4.11
C ALA A 189 9.74 32.09 4.67
N ARG A 190 9.04 32.88 3.84
CA ARG A 190 7.80 33.56 4.23
C ARG A 190 6.58 32.77 3.82
N LEU A 191 5.59 32.73 4.70
CA LEU A 191 4.32 32.07 4.47
C LEU A 191 3.25 33.07 4.03
N PHE A 192 2.40 32.63 3.11
CA PHE A 192 1.33 33.46 2.58
C PHE A 192 0.02 32.67 2.49
N ALA A 193 -1.09 33.38 2.69
CA ALA A 193 -2.43 32.82 2.52
C ALA A 193 -2.56 32.12 1.16
N GLY A 194 -3.23 30.96 1.14
CA GLY A 194 -3.38 30.11 -0.04
C GLY A 194 -2.14 29.27 -0.40
N GLY A 195 -1.02 29.42 0.30
CA GLY A 195 0.12 28.52 0.20
C GLY A 195 -0.18 27.15 0.81
N ARG A 196 0.55 26.11 0.37
CA ARG A 196 0.51 24.76 0.95
C ARG A 196 1.84 24.42 1.59
N LEU A 197 1.77 23.81 2.76
CA LEU A 197 2.91 23.30 3.53
C LEU A 197 2.93 21.80 3.54
#